data_0625bc0bf9e8909544f81f64612266f4
#
_entry.id   0625bc0bf9e8909544f81f64612266f4
#
_cell.length_a   1.000
_cell.length_b   1.000
_cell.length_c   1.000
_cell.angle_alpha   90.00
_cell.angle_beta   90.00
_cell.angle_gamma   90.00
#
_symmetry.space_group_name_H-M   'P 1'
#
loop_
_entity.id
_entity.type
_entity.pdbx_description
1 polymer ?
#
loop_
_entity_poly.entity_id
_entity_poly.type
_entity_poly.pdbx_seq_one_letter_code
_entity_poly.pdbx_strand_id
1 'polypeptide(L)'
;MAPPPPPTAFSRLRRLFSTAAATATAPTPESVLYSLRTLSKDPSVALAFFRRSQAGGHPLGSAAYNLMLRTLASHPTSAHSHFWPFLRDMNDAGHSIDQGTYLAALASFKKASLTADYASLTAHYAKAQEDAKGRTPTSAAADAVRALEDGSDSDASAELDEKLEGVDLPLTETAVARVLREVRDHPIKALAFFRWAGRQIGYKHGSVSYNAMVRVLGREESMREFWDLIQEMKADGIHVDIDTYVKLSRQFQKRHMLTEAVELYELMMDGPYKPSKQDGPVLIRRIALGPSPDLELVYRVVRKFEAVWEFKTKDVFDGIHRALTSNGRFDEAAEIVKRMKGEGHQPDNITYSQLIFGLCKANRFDEARKALDEMEAEGCVPDLKTWTMLIQGHCAAGEVEKALQYFTEMVEKNLEADAALLDVMVKGLCSDDKIDASYAFFVEMVDKANLSPWQGTYKHIIGELLRVKKLEEALGLLRSMKARKFPPFADPFPTHIAKYGTFDDARQFLKALTVNNKYPSPTAYLHVFKSFFTEGRYSEAQDLLYKCPFHIRKHPDVTELVARAMDFQQRQRAKTVAECDGSLDWMDRFPAGSVQALHA
;
A
#
# COMPACT_ATOMS: atom_id res chain seq x y z
N MET A 1 5.83 -19.29 45.17
CA MET A 1 4.46 -18.75 45.27
C MET A 1 3.85 -18.78 43.91
N ALA A 2 2.74 -19.47 43.72
CA ALA A 2 2.03 -19.47 42.43
C ALA A 2 1.44 -18.07 42.18
N PRO A 3 1.45 -17.56 40.90
CA PRO A 3 0.84 -16.28 40.60
C PRO A 3 -0.67 -16.30 40.90
N PRO A 4 -1.24 -15.18 41.36
CA PRO A 4 -2.67 -15.13 41.69
C PRO A 4 -3.51 -15.43 40.45
N PRO A 5 -4.65 -16.11 40.57
CA PRO A 5 -5.51 -16.41 39.45
C PRO A 5 -6.00 -15.13 38.76
N PRO A 6 -6.21 -15.14 37.43
CA PRO A 6 -6.66 -13.96 36.71
C PRO A 6 -8.03 -13.50 37.28
N PRO A 7 -8.26 -12.19 37.36
CA PRO A 7 -9.48 -11.63 37.94
C PRO A 7 -10.70 -12.15 37.16
N THR A 8 -11.70 -12.69 37.89
CA THR A 8 -12.95 -13.16 37.31
C THR A 8 -13.70 -12.04 36.57
N ALA A 9 -14.51 -12.37 35.56
CA ALA A 9 -15.32 -11.41 34.81
C ALA A 9 -16.14 -10.47 35.73
N PHE A 10 -16.58 -11.01 36.88
CA PHE A 10 -17.29 -10.27 37.92
C PHE A 10 -16.43 -9.19 38.62
N SER A 11 -15.14 -9.42 38.80
CA SER A 11 -14.23 -8.45 39.42
C SER A 11 -13.86 -7.31 38.42
N ARG A 12 -13.86 -7.59 37.13
CA ARG A 12 -13.70 -6.57 36.07
C ARG A 12 -14.94 -5.68 35.96
N LEU A 13 -16.14 -6.27 36.01
CA LEU A 13 -17.39 -5.51 36.07
C LEU A 13 -17.44 -4.61 37.31
N ARG A 14 -17.05 -5.13 38.49
CA ARG A 14 -17.05 -4.34 39.73
C ARG A 14 -16.10 -3.15 39.70
N ARG A 15 -14.92 -3.27 39.06
CA ARG A 15 -13.99 -2.13 38.88
C ARG A 15 -14.54 -1.11 37.88
N LEU A 16 -15.12 -1.53 36.77
CA LEU A 16 -15.73 -0.62 35.80
C LEU A 16 -16.92 0.16 36.38
N PHE A 17 -17.72 -0.49 37.23
CA PHE A 17 -18.81 0.17 37.93
C PHE A 17 -18.36 1.00 39.14
N SER A 18 -17.21 0.68 39.75
CA SER A 18 -16.65 1.47 40.86
C SER A 18 -16.00 2.75 40.37
N THR A 19 -15.39 2.76 39.18
CA THR A 19 -14.87 3.97 38.56
C THR A 19 -15.99 4.87 37.99
N ALA A 20 -17.12 4.32 37.54
CA ALA A 20 -18.30 5.08 37.14
C ALA A 20 -19.13 5.58 38.34
N ALA A 21 -19.02 4.94 39.51
CA ALA A 21 -19.71 5.37 40.74
C ALA A 21 -18.95 6.43 41.55
N ALA A 22 -17.71 6.73 41.21
CA ALA A 22 -16.92 7.77 41.89
C ALA A 22 -17.21 9.19 41.38
N THR A 23 -17.93 9.33 40.24
CA THR A 23 -18.46 10.63 39.77
C THR A 23 -19.98 10.51 39.73
N ALA A 24 -20.68 11.31 40.52
CA ALA A 24 -22.14 11.33 40.66
C ALA A 24 -22.88 11.84 39.39
N THR A 25 -22.33 11.67 38.20
CA THR A 25 -22.91 12.04 36.92
C THR A 25 -23.39 10.77 36.17
N ALA A 26 -24.57 10.82 35.61
CA ALA A 26 -25.11 9.74 34.75
C ALA A 26 -24.10 9.37 33.65
N PRO A 27 -23.93 8.07 33.30
CA PRO A 27 -22.99 7.69 32.27
C PRO A 27 -23.37 8.32 30.92
N THR A 28 -22.42 9.02 30.32
CA THR A 28 -22.61 9.63 29.01
C THR A 28 -22.58 8.58 27.90
N PRO A 29 -23.19 8.83 26.72
CA PRO A 29 -23.13 7.92 25.58
C PRO A 29 -21.70 7.49 25.21
N GLU A 30 -20.73 8.42 25.33
CA GLU A 30 -19.30 8.17 25.06
C GLU A 30 -18.70 7.22 26.08
N SER A 31 -19.04 7.36 27.38
CA SER A 31 -18.55 6.49 28.43
C SER A 31 -19.05 5.06 28.26
N VAL A 32 -20.30 4.92 27.80
CA VAL A 32 -20.89 3.60 27.47
C VAL A 32 -20.18 2.99 26.26
N LEU A 33 -19.97 3.77 25.20
CA LEU A 33 -19.27 3.32 24.00
C LEU A 33 -17.84 2.89 24.31
N TYR A 34 -17.13 3.67 25.11
CA TYR A 34 -15.77 3.35 25.57
C TYR A 34 -15.73 2.05 26.38
N SER A 35 -16.67 1.88 27.30
CA SER A 35 -16.78 0.66 28.13
C SER A 35 -17.07 -0.57 27.27
N LEU A 36 -18.01 -0.48 26.33
CA LEU A 36 -18.32 -1.56 25.38
C LEU A 36 -17.11 -1.95 24.54
N ARG A 37 -16.34 -0.98 24.09
CA ARG A 37 -15.12 -1.24 23.33
C ARG A 37 -14.07 -1.98 24.17
N THR A 38 -13.91 -1.60 25.43
CA THR A 38 -12.98 -2.27 26.35
C THR A 38 -13.40 -3.72 26.64
N LEU A 39 -14.71 -3.97 26.66
CA LEU A 39 -15.31 -5.28 26.89
C LEU A 39 -15.47 -6.12 25.61
N SER A 40 -15.09 -5.64 24.44
CA SER A 40 -15.30 -6.31 23.15
C SER A 40 -14.64 -7.70 23.02
N LYS A 41 -13.71 -8.04 23.91
CA LYS A 41 -13.09 -9.37 23.98
C LYS A 41 -13.99 -10.44 24.61
N ASP A 42 -15.03 -10.04 25.34
CA ASP A 42 -15.98 -10.93 26.00
C ASP A 42 -17.41 -10.51 25.66
N PRO A 43 -18.04 -11.14 24.64
CA PRO A 43 -19.35 -10.75 24.15
C PRO A 43 -20.46 -10.83 25.20
N SER A 44 -20.39 -11.80 26.12
CA SER A 44 -21.40 -12.03 27.14
C SER A 44 -21.38 -10.88 28.17
N VAL A 45 -20.19 -10.48 28.60
CA VAL A 45 -20.00 -9.35 29.52
C VAL A 45 -20.39 -8.03 28.85
N ALA A 46 -20.00 -7.85 27.59
CA ALA A 46 -20.37 -6.65 26.81
C ALA A 46 -21.90 -6.54 26.65
N LEU A 47 -22.58 -7.64 26.34
CA LEU A 47 -24.03 -7.65 26.19
C LEU A 47 -24.77 -7.39 27.52
N ALA A 48 -24.30 -7.97 28.62
CA ALA A 48 -24.83 -7.71 29.95
C ALA A 48 -24.67 -6.24 30.36
N PHE A 49 -23.51 -5.64 30.06
CA PHE A 49 -23.25 -4.22 30.27
C PHE A 49 -24.19 -3.33 29.42
N PHE A 50 -24.33 -3.66 28.12
CA PHE A 50 -25.21 -2.93 27.21
C PHE A 50 -26.65 -2.91 27.70
N ARG A 51 -27.23 -4.09 28.04
CA ARG A 51 -28.60 -4.22 28.54
C ARG A 51 -28.83 -3.48 29.85
N ARG A 52 -27.85 -3.50 30.75
CA ARG A 52 -27.93 -2.75 32.00
C ARG A 52 -27.92 -1.22 31.76
N SER A 53 -27.09 -0.75 30.83
CA SER A 53 -27.06 0.67 30.46
C SER A 53 -28.39 1.09 29.83
N GLN A 54 -28.98 0.26 28.99
CA GLN A 54 -30.30 0.47 28.40
C GLN A 54 -31.41 0.52 29.46
N ALA A 55 -31.41 -0.42 30.41
CA ALA A 55 -32.37 -0.45 31.51
C ALA A 55 -32.24 0.74 32.47
N GLY A 56 -31.06 1.34 32.56
CA GLY A 56 -30.81 2.58 33.31
C GLY A 56 -31.33 3.86 32.66
N GLY A 57 -32.07 3.75 31.54
CA GLY A 57 -32.66 4.88 30.85
C GLY A 57 -31.68 5.73 30.05
N HIS A 58 -30.46 5.25 29.82
CA HIS A 58 -29.48 6.00 29.06
C HIS A 58 -29.73 5.86 27.56
N PRO A 59 -29.77 6.97 26.78
CA PRO A 59 -29.96 6.92 25.35
C PRO A 59 -28.70 6.31 24.68
N LEU A 60 -28.83 5.07 24.19
CA LEU A 60 -27.77 4.39 23.47
C LEU A 60 -27.86 4.72 21.97
N GLY A 61 -26.86 5.42 21.45
CA GLY A 61 -26.80 5.80 20.04
C GLY A 61 -26.46 4.63 19.11
N SER A 62 -26.70 4.83 17.81
CA SER A 62 -26.40 3.86 16.73
C SER A 62 -24.98 3.30 16.78
N ALA A 63 -24.00 4.07 17.23
CA ALA A 63 -22.60 3.62 17.36
C ALA A 63 -22.45 2.50 18.40
N ALA A 64 -23.16 2.57 19.54
CA ALA A 64 -23.12 1.54 20.57
C ALA A 64 -23.76 0.22 20.07
N TYR A 65 -24.91 0.30 19.40
CA TYR A 65 -25.55 -0.86 18.77
C TYR A 65 -24.67 -1.51 17.71
N ASN A 66 -24.10 -0.72 16.82
CA ASN A 66 -23.21 -1.23 15.77
C ASN A 66 -21.90 -1.85 16.34
N LEU A 67 -21.34 -1.25 17.39
CA LEU A 67 -20.18 -1.85 18.08
C LEU A 67 -20.52 -3.18 18.71
N MET A 68 -21.71 -3.27 19.35
CA MET A 68 -22.16 -4.53 19.97
C MET A 68 -22.40 -5.62 18.91
N LEU A 69 -23.04 -5.29 17.77
CA LEU A 69 -23.21 -6.23 16.66
C LEU A 69 -21.87 -6.76 16.13
N ARG A 70 -20.89 -5.88 15.96
CA ARG A 70 -19.52 -6.30 15.56
C ARG A 70 -18.89 -7.23 16.58
N THR A 71 -19.07 -6.94 17.86
CA THR A 71 -18.57 -7.79 18.96
C THR A 71 -19.23 -9.17 18.93
N LEU A 72 -20.55 -9.24 18.77
CA LEU A 72 -21.28 -10.50 18.66
C LEU A 72 -20.88 -11.30 17.41
N ALA A 73 -20.75 -10.64 16.26
CA ALA A 73 -20.36 -11.29 15.01
C ALA A 73 -18.94 -11.85 15.04
N SER A 74 -18.02 -11.24 15.80
CA SER A 74 -16.63 -11.70 15.90
C SER A 74 -16.45 -13.02 16.67
N HIS A 75 -17.50 -13.50 17.36
CA HIS A 75 -17.50 -14.72 18.15
C HIS A 75 -18.55 -15.71 17.63
N PRO A 76 -18.18 -16.68 16.79
CA PRO A 76 -19.11 -17.54 16.05
C PRO A 76 -20.09 -18.33 16.93
N THR A 77 -19.67 -18.70 18.14
CA THR A 77 -20.52 -19.44 19.11
C THR A 77 -21.67 -18.59 19.65
N SER A 78 -21.55 -17.27 19.67
CA SER A 78 -22.59 -16.35 20.13
C SER A 78 -23.43 -15.75 18.97
N ALA A 79 -23.01 -15.95 17.72
CA ALA A 79 -23.65 -15.36 16.56
C ALA A 79 -25.12 -15.81 16.42
N HIS A 80 -25.39 -17.10 16.56
CA HIS A 80 -26.75 -17.66 16.39
C HIS A 80 -27.69 -17.31 17.54
N SER A 81 -27.20 -17.27 18.78
CA SER A 81 -28.05 -17.05 19.96
C SER A 81 -28.31 -15.57 20.26
N HIS A 82 -27.42 -14.67 19.91
CA HIS A 82 -27.49 -13.28 20.35
C HIS A 82 -27.47 -12.25 19.22
N PHE A 83 -26.86 -12.54 18.08
CA PHE A 83 -26.72 -11.56 16.99
C PHE A 83 -28.09 -11.16 16.39
N TRP A 84 -28.91 -12.15 15.97
CA TRP A 84 -30.18 -11.89 15.33
C TRP A 84 -31.23 -11.26 16.25
N PRO A 85 -31.38 -11.72 17.51
CA PRO A 85 -32.23 -11.03 18.48
C PRO A 85 -31.78 -9.57 18.69
N PHE A 86 -30.47 -9.35 18.85
CA PHE A 86 -29.93 -8.02 19.08
C PHE A 86 -30.11 -7.09 17.85
N LEU A 87 -30.00 -7.62 16.63
CA LEU A 87 -30.27 -6.86 15.41
C LEU A 87 -31.74 -6.43 15.33
N ARG A 88 -32.67 -7.26 15.80
CA ARG A 88 -34.09 -6.87 15.92
C ARG A 88 -34.29 -5.78 16.96
N ASP A 89 -33.75 -5.96 18.17
CA ASP A 89 -33.79 -4.95 19.23
C ASP A 89 -33.24 -3.59 18.75
N MET A 90 -32.20 -3.60 17.92
CA MET A 90 -31.62 -2.41 17.30
C MET A 90 -32.59 -1.73 16.34
N ASN A 91 -33.25 -2.51 15.47
CA ASN A 91 -34.22 -1.98 14.51
C ASN A 91 -35.46 -1.43 15.22
N ASP A 92 -35.95 -2.12 16.25
CA ASP A 92 -37.09 -1.69 17.09
C ASP A 92 -36.76 -0.39 17.84
N ALA A 93 -35.50 -0.16 18.17
CA ALA A 93 -35.00 1.11 18.73
C ALA A 93 -34.78 2.20 17.68
N GLY A 94 -35.16 1.99 16.41
CA GLY A 94 -35.03 2.96 15.32
C GLY A 94 -33.60 3.14 14.77
N HIS A 95 -32.71 2.20 15.07
CA HIS A 95 -31.33 2.23 14.56
C HIS A 95 -31.13 1.21 13.43
N SER A 96 -30.19 1.51 12.53
CA SER A 96 -29.83 0.65 11.39
C SER A 96 -28.38 0.22 11.43
N ILE A 97 -28.11 -0.96 10.85
CA ILE A 97 -26.73 -1.46 10.69
C ILE A 97 -25.95 -0.58 9.72
N ASP A 98 -24.74 -0.14 10.12
CA ASP A 98 -23.87 0.63 9.24
C ASP A 98 -23.08 -0.30 8.29
N GLN A 99 -22.61 0.28 7.16
CA GLN A 99 -21.85 -0.47 6.15
C GLN A 99 -20.60 -1.16 6.73
N GLY A 100 -19.91 -0.50 7.66
CA GLY A 100 -18.71 -1.05 8.29
C GLY A 100 -19.02 -2.27 9.16
N THR A 101 -20.11 -2.22 9.90
CA THR A 101 -20.61 -3.33 10.73
C THR A 101 -21.11 -4.48 9.86
N TYR A 102 -21.87 -4.17 8.80
CA TYR A 102 -22.32 -5.14 7.82
C TYR A 102 -21.13 -5.92 7.20
N LEU A 103 -20.13 -5.21 6.67
CA LEU A 103 -18.95 -5.85 6.07
C LEU A 103 -18.13 -6.66 7.07
N ALA A 104 -17.97 -6.15 8.30
CA ALA A 104 -17.27 -6.88 9.38
C ALA A 104 -18.01 -8.16 9.78
N ALA A 105 -19.33 -8.10 9.91
CA ALA A 105 -20.14 -9.27 10.21
C ALA A 105 -20.12 -10.32 9.09
N LEU A 106 -20.23 -9.88 7.82
CA LEU A 106 -20.10 -10.78 6.67
C LEU A 106 -18.73 -11.47 6.62
N ALA A 107 -17.64 -10.73 6.86
CA ALA A 107 -16.30 -11.29 6.90
C ALA A 107 -16.16 -12.34 8.02
N SER A 108 -16.75 -12.08 9.18
CA SER A 108 -16.75 -13.01 10.33
C SER A 108 -17.57 -14.27 10.03
N PHE A 109 -18.76 -14.12 9.45
CA PHE A 109 -19.62 -15.25 9.07
C PHE A 109 -18.98 -16.11 7.98
N LYS A 110 -18.35 -15.49 6.99
CA LYS A 110 -17.57 -16.19 5.96
C LYS A 110 -16.41 -16.99 6.55
N LYS A 111 -15.65 -16.39 7.48
CA LYS A 111 -14.53 -17.05 8.17
C LYS A 111 -15.01 -18.24 9.02
N ALA A 112 -16.19 -18.12 9.61
CA ALA A 112 -16.81 -19.18 10.42
C ALA A 112 -17.63 -20.19 9.60
N SER A 113 -17.67 -20.09 8.28
CA SER A 113 -18.45 -20.94 7.36
C SER A 113 -19.96 -20.93 7.63
N LEU A 114 -20.49 -19.84 8.18
CA LEU A 114 -21.92 -19.64 8.48
C LEU A 114 -22.65 -19.12 7.24
N THR A 115 -22.88 -20.00 6.26
CA THR A 115 -23.44 -19.60 4.94
C THR A 115 -24.89 -19.11 5.02
N ALA A 116 -25.72 -19.68 5.91
CA ALA A 116 -27.10 -19.27 6.11
C ALA A 116 -27.18 -17.86 6.71
N ASP A 117 -26.38 -17.56 7.73
CA ASP A 117 -26.33 -16.24 8.36
C ASP A 117 -25.76 -15.18 7.39
N TYR A 118 -24.78 -15.55 6.58
CA TYR A 118 -24.25 -14.70 5.51
C TYR A 118 -25.34 -14.29 4.51
N ALA A 119 -26.12 -15.27 4.02
CA ALA A 119 -27.19 -15.01 3.06
C ALA A 119 -28.33 -14.16 3.70
N SER A 120 -28.71 -14.50 4.94
CA SER A 120 -29.76 -13.78 5.69
C SER A 120 -29.37 -12.32 5.96
N LEU A 121 -28.11 -12.07 6.34
CA LEU A 121 -27.61 -10.70 6.59
C LEU A 121 -27.54 -9.88 5.28
N THR A 122 -27.15 -10.52 4.18
CA THR A 122 -27.12 -9.88 2.86
C THR A 122 -28.54 -9.47 2.42
N ALA A 123 -29.52 -10.35 2.57
CA ALA A 123 -30.91 -10.07 2.24
C ALA A 123 -31.49 -8.97 3.13
N HIS A 124 -31.22 -9.02 4.44
CA HIS A 124 -31.67 -8.00 5.40
C HIS A 124 -31.10 -6.62 5.04
N TYR A 125 -29.80 -6.53 4.74
CA TYR A 125 -29.15 -5.26 4.40
C TYR A 125 -29.66 -4.70 3.06
N ALA A 126 -29.88 -5.57 2.06
CA ALA A 126 -30.45 -5.17 0.77
C ALA A 126 -31.88 -4.60 0.95
N LYS A 127 -32.74 -5.28 1.75
CA LYS A 127 -34.08 -4.78 2.05
C LYS A 127 -34.05 -3.44 2.78
N ALA A 128 -33.18 -3.29 3.80
CA ALA A 128 -33.03 -2.03 4.52
C ALA A 128 -32.55 -0.88 3.60
N GLN A 129 -31.76 -1.18 2.56
CA GLN A 129 -31.37 -0.18 1.55
C GLN A 129 -32.51 0.16 0.59
N GLU A 130 -33.36 -0.80 0.24
CA GLU A 130 -34.55 -0.54 -0.59
C GLU A 130 -35.58 0.30 0.15
N ASP A 131 -35.85 -0.02 1.41
CA ASP A 131 -36.74 0.75 2.29
C ASP A 131 -36.24 2.20 2.50
N ALA A 132 -34.91 2.42 2.49
CA ALA A 132 -34.28 3.74 2.61
C ALA A 132 -34.29 4.57 1.31
N LYS A 133 -34.67 3.99 0.16
CA LYS A 133 -34.77 4.73 -1.13
C LYS A 133 -36.02 5.63 -1.23
N GLY A 134 -36.97 5.57 -0.29
CA GLY A 134 -38.03 6.54 -0.16
C GLY A 134 -37.45 7.93 0.19
N ARG A 135 -37.98 8.99 -0.42
CA ARG A 135 -37.60 10.38 -0.13
C ARG A 135 -37.95 10.71 1.33
N THR A 136 -36.98 10.52 2.24
CA THR A 136 -37.10 10.86 3.65
C THR A 136 -36.83 12.35 3.85
N PRO A 137 -37.38 13.02 4.90
CA PRO A 137 -37.06 14.42 5.20
C PRO A 137 -35.54 14.67 5.31
N THR A 138 -34.77 13.70 5.83
CA THR A 138 -33.30 13.78 5.92
C THR A 138 -32.62 13.71 4.55
N SER A 139 -33.15 12.93 3.60
CA SER A 139 -32.63 12.88 2.23
C SER A 139 -32.96 14.16 1.46
N ALA A 140 -34.16 14.70 1.63
CA ALA A 140 -34.53 15.99 1.03
C ALA A 140 -33.66 17.14 1.57
N ALA A 141 -33.37 17.14 2.87
CA ALA A 141 -32.45 18.09 3.48
C ALA A 141 -31.02 17.93 2.96
N ALA A 142 -30.55 16.69 2.79
CA ALA A 142 -29.21 16.42 2.22
C ALA A 142 -29.11 16.91 0.77
N ASP A 143 -30.17 16.77 -0.03
CA ASP A 143 -30.22 17.30 -1.40
C ASP A 143 -30.18 18.83 -1.42
N ALA A 144 -30.93 19.49 -0.50
CA ALA A 144 -30.89 20.94 -0.31
C ALA A 144 -29.47 21.43 0.04
N VAL A 145 -28.77 20.74 0.96
CA VAL A 145 -27.41 21.07 1.34
C VAL A 145 -26.42 20.88 0.17
N ARG A 146 -26.57 19.83 -0.63
CA ARG A 146 -25.71 19.62 -1.83
C ARG A 146 -25.92 20.74 -2.86
N ALA A 147 -27.14 21.26 -2.96
CA ALA A 147 -27.53 22.31 -3.90
C ALA A 147 -27.13 23.72 -3.46
N LEU A 148 -26.48 23.90 -2.29
CA LEU A 148 -25.93 25.19 -1.87
C LEU A 148 -24.87 25.68 -2.87
N GLU A 149 -24.87 26.98 -3.11
CA GLU A 149 -23.78 27.60 -3.87
C GLU A 149 -22.51 27.69 -3.01
N ASP A 150 -21.36 27.75 -3.66
CA ASP A 150 -20.07 27.90 -2.98
C ASP A 150 -19.89 29.38 -2.61
N GLY A 151 -20.43 29.80 -1.45
CA GLY A 151 -20.45 31.18 -0.97
C GLY A 151 -20.01 31.33 0.49
N SER A 152 -20.11 32.56 1.04
CA SER A 152 -19.75 32.86 2.43
C SER A 152 -20.79 32.29 3.43
N ASP A 153 -20.37 32.02 4.67
CA ASP A 153 -21.19 31.42 5.74
C ASP A 153 -22.51 32.20 6.03
N SER A 154 -22.53 33.53 5.79
CA SER A 154 -23.74 34.37 6.00
C SER A 154 -24.82 34.12 4.96
N ASP A 155 -24.40 33.91 3.71
CA ASP A 155 -25.32 33.70 2.59
C ASP A 155 -25.88 32.26 2.62
N ALA A 156 -25.08 31.30 3.01
CA ALA A 156 -25.48 29.89 3.14
C ALA A 156 -26.60 29.66 4.17
N SER A 157 -26.69 30.48 5.22
CA SER A 157 -27.77 30.34 6.22
C SER A 157 -29.14 30.76 5.67
N ALA A 158 -29.23 31.91 4.98
CA ALA A 158 -30.44 32.37 4.36
C ALA A 158 -30.91 31.46 3.22
N GLU A 159 -29.96 30.98 2.43
CA GLU A 159 -30.20 30.00 1.36
C GLU A 159 -30.72 28.65 1.90
N LEU A 160 -30.19 28.21 3.07
CA LEU A 160 -30.69 26.99 3.74
C LEU A 160 -32.10 27.18 4.29
N ASP A 161 -32.44 28.34 4.86
CA ASP A 161 -33.79 28.64 5.33
C ASP A 161 -34.78 28.55 4.16
N GLU A 162 -34.46 29.14 3.01
CA GLU A 162 -35.30 29.08 1.79
C GLU A 162 -35.42 27.65 1.24
N LYS A 163 -34.31 26.94 1.11
CA LYS A 163 -34.29 25.57 0.53
C LYS A 163 -34.89 24.50 1.44
N LEU A 164 -34.88 24.72 2.74
CA LEU A 164 -35.48 23.82 3.73
C LEU A 164 -36.91 24.22 4.10
N GLU A 165 -37.41 25.36 3.59
CA GLU A 165 -38.81 25.74 3.72
C GLU A 165 -39.71 24.65 3.10
N GLY A 166 -40.60 24.07 3.92
CA GLY A 166 -41.45 22.95 3.51
C GLY A 166 -40.86 21.56 3.65
N VAL A 167 -39.59 21.42 4.10
CA VAL A 167 -39.05 20.14 4.51
C VAL A 167 -39.30 19.96 6.01
N ASP A 168 -40.26 19.08 6.36
CA ASP A 168 -40.57 18.74 7.76
C ASP A 168 -39.45 17.90 8.37
N LEU A 169 -38.27 18.53 8.59
CA LEU A 169 -37.07 17.90 9.15
C LEU A 169 -37.14 17.99 10.68
N PRO A 170 -37.37 16.87 11.39
CA PRO A 170 -37.29 16.88 12.85
C PRO A 170 -35.82 17.09 13.26
N LEU A 171 -35.53 18.28 13.84
CA LEU A 171 -34.17 18.60 14.32
C LEU A 171 -33.84 17.82 15.59
N THR A 172 -33.40 16.60 15.39
CA THR A 172 -32.82 15.72 16.41
C THR A 172 -31.36 15.45 16.10
N GLU A 173 -30.53 15.12 17.12
CA GLU A 173 -29.14 14.78 16.87
C GLU A 173 -28.97 13.66 15.85
N THR A 174 -29.87 12.68 15.86
CA THR A 174 -29.85 11.55 14.92
C THR A 174 -30.18 11.98 13.50
N ALA A 175 -31.17 12.87 13.32
CA ALA A 175 -31.52 13.38 12.01
C ALA A 175 -30.38 14.25 11.43
N VAL A 176 -29.84 15.18 12.22
CA VAL A 176 -28.70 16.00 11.84
C VAL A 176 -27.51 15.12 11.46
N ALA A 177 -27.14 14.12 12.29
CA ALA A 177 -26.05 13.20 11.99
C ALA A 177 -26.29 12.35 10.72
N ARG A 178 -27.57 12.07 10.37
CA ARG A 178 -27.92 11.38 9.13
C ARG A 178 -27.70 12.28 7.92
N VAL A 179 -28.16 13.52 7.95
CA VAL A 179 -27.93 14.51 6.88
C VAL A 179 -26.42 14.70 6.68
N LEU A 180 -25.66 14.95 7.74
CA LEU A 180 -24.19 15.09 7.68
C LEU A 180 -23.49 13.88 7.04
N ARG A 181 -23.98 12.68 7.29
CA ARG A 181 -23.45 11.45 6.67
C ARG A 181 -23.74 11.38 5.17
N GLU A 182 -24.89 11.85 4.74
CA GLU A 182 -25.29 11.86 3.32
C GLU A 182 -24.53 12.93 2.53
N VAL A 183 -24.18 14.07 3.15
CA VAL A 183 -23.43 15.18 2.53
C VAL A 183 -21.93 15.14 2.83
N ARG A 184 -21.43 14.02 3.34
CA ARG A 184 -20.02 13.86 3.77
C ARG A 184 -18.98 14.23 2.70
N ASP A 185 -19.35 14.22 1.42
CA ASP A 185 -18.45 14.51 0.32
C ASP A 185 -18.30 16.02 0.03
N HIS A 186 -19.06 16.86 0.76
CA HIS A 186 -19.03 18.32 0.71
C HIS A 186 -18.83 18.89 2.12
N PRO A 187 -17.61 18.83 2.71
CA PRO A 187 -17.40 19.14 4.12
C PRO A 187 -17.78 20.56 4.52
N ILE A 188 -17.53 21.56 3.67
CA ILE A 188 -17.86 22.96 3.96
C ILE A 188 -19.38 23.19 3.93
N LYS A 189 -20.09 22.63 2.95
CA LYS A 189 -21.56 22.68 2.90
C LYS A 189 -22.20 21.95 4.09
N ALA A 190 -21.59 20.83 4.50
CA ALA A 190 -22.01 20.11 5.70
C ALA A 190 -21.81 20.96 6.97
N LEU A 191 -20.71 21.73 7.05
CA LEU A 191 -20.45 22.65 8.16
C LEU A 191 -21.48 23.80 8.19
N ALA A 192 -21.82 24.37 7.03
CA ALA A 192 -22.87 25.38 6.92
C ALA A 192 -24.22 24.86 7.44
N PHE A 193 -24.62 23.64 7.04
CA PHE A 193 -25.81 22.98 7.58
C PHE A 193 -25.71 22.73 9.10
N PHE A 194 -24.56 22.28 9.59
CA PHE A 194 -24.36 22.07 11.03
C PHE A 194 -24.54 23.36 11.80
N ARG A 195 -23.95 24.48 11.35
CA ARG A 195 -24.09 25.79 11.99
C ARG A 195 -25.51 26.33 11.89
N TRP A 196 -26.18 26.12 10.74
CA TRP A 196 -27.59 26.48 10.57
C TRP A 196 -28.48 25.73 11.57
N ALA A 197 -28.31 24.41 11.71
CA ALA A 197 -29.10 23.60 12.65
C ALA A 197 -28.93 24.07 14.11
N GLY A 198 -27.69 24.43 14.51
CA GLY A 198 -27.41 24.96 15.85
C GLY A 198 -28.04 26.30 16.19
N ARG A 199 -28.47 27.09 15.19
CA ARG A 199 -29.18 28.37 15.37
C ARG A 199 -30.70 28.18 15.50
N GLN A 200 -31.22 27.00 15.18
CA GLN A 200 -32.67 26.75 15.19
C GLN A 200 -33.21 26.66 16.63
N ILE A 201 -34.36 27.28 16.86
CA ILE A 201 -34.99 27.33 18.19
C ILE A 201 -35.38 25.90 18.63
N GLY A 202 -34.98 25.53 19.84
CA GLY A 202 -35.31 24.22 20.41
C GLY A 202 -34.34 23.11 20.09
N TYR A 203 -33.27 23.37 19.32
CA TYR A 203 -32.22 22.40 19.06
C TYR A 203 -30.84 22.88 19.58
N LYS A 204 -30.11 21.97 20.19
CA LYS A 204 -28.72 22.17 20.56
C LYS A 204 -27.92 20.95 20.13
N HIS A 205 -26.73 21.18 19.57
CA HIS A 205 -25.80 20.10 19.24
C HIS A 205 -25.37 19.37 20.50
N GLY A 206 -25.39 18.05 20.41
CA GLY A 206 -24.82 17.18 21.42
C GLY A 206 -23.70 16.31 20.84
N SER A 207 -23.26 15.32 21.62
CA SER A 207 -22.14 14.47 21.27
C SER A 207 -22.30 13.76 19.92
N VAL A 208 -23.50 13.30 19.57
CA VAL A 208 -23.73 12.55 18.33
C VAL A 208 -23.54 13.44 17.10
N SER A 209 -24.10 14.64 17.13
CA SER A 209 -24.00 15.60 16.02
C SER A 209 -22.59 16.16 15.86
N TYR A 210 -21.91 16.52 16.96
CA TYR A 210 -20.51 16.95 16.93
C TYR A 210 -19.59 15.86 16.38
N ASN A 211 -19.65 14.63 16.91
CA ASN A 211 -18.84 13.53 16.42
C ASN A 211 -19.13 13.14 14.96
N ALA A 212 -20.38 13.33 14.49
CA ALA A 212 -20.71 13.16 13.08
C ALA A 212 -20.04 14.23 12.21
N MET A 213 -20.06 15.50 12.65
CA MET A 213 -19.45 16.61 11.90
C MET A 213 -17.91 16.50 11.89
N VAL A 214 -17.30 16.19 13.01
CA VAL A 214 -15.86 15.93 13.11
C VAL A 214 -15.41 14.84 12.11
N ARG A 215 -16.20 13.79 11.93
CA ARG A 215 -15.91 12.74 10.91
C ARG A 215 -16.01 13.23 9.48
N VAL A 216 -16.88 14.20 9.20
CA VAL A 216 -17.02 14.81 7.87
C VAL A 216 -15.84 15.72 7.56
N LEU A 217 -15.42 16.55 8.53
CA LEU A 217 -14.31 17.49 8.39
C LEU A 217 -12.92 16.84 8.42
N GLY A 218 -12.79 15.57 8.82
CA GLY A 218 -11.49 14.89 8.90
C GLY A 218 -10.85 14.63 7.53
N ARG A 219 -10.67 15.67 6.69
CA ARG A 219 -10.07 15.63 5.36
C ARG A 219 -9.03 16.74 5.22
N GLU A 220 -8.07 16.55 4.34
CA GLU A 220 -6.97 17.49 4.13
C GLU A 220 -7.45 18.90 3.81
N GLU A 221 -8.46 19.02 2.94
CA GLU A 221 -9.06 20.27 2.49
C GLU A 221 -9.83 21.05 3.58
N SER A 222 -10.15 20.43 4.72
CA SER A 222 -10.99 21.02 5.80
C SER A 222 -10.37 20.84 7.19
N MET A 223 -9.03 20.73 7.26
CA MET A 223 -8.34 20.49 8.53
C MET A 223 -8.39 21.70 9.48
N ARG A 224 -8.45 22.91 8.97
CA ARG A 224 -8.61 24.11 9.79
C ARG A 224 -9.96 24.08 10.51
N GLU A 225 -11.03 23.89 9.77
CA GLU A 225 -12.41 23.81 10.28
C GLU A 225 -12.58 22.61 11.22
N PHE A 226 -11.84 21.52 10.97
CA PHE A 226 -11.79 20.35 11.84
C PHE A 226 -11.26 20.70 13.22
N TRP A 227 -10.11 21.39 13.32
CA TRP A 227 -9.51 21.75 14.60
C TRP A 227 -10.31 22.86 15.29
N ASP A 228 -10.87 23.82 14.54
CA ASP A 228 -11.74 24.85 15.08
C ASP A 228 -12.99 24.23 15.75
N LEU A 229 -13.61 23.25 15.08
CA LEU A 229 -14.76 22.52 15.62
C LEU A 229 -14.38 21.66 16.85
N ILE A 230 -13.21 21.07 16.88
CA ILE A 230 -12.71 20.33 18.05
C ILE A 230 -12.57 21.28 19.27
N GLN A 231 -12.08 22.49 19.07
CA GLN A 231 -11.97 23.50 20.15
C GLN A 231 -13.36 23.93 20.65
N GLU A 232 -14.31 24.17 19.75
CA GLU A 232 -15.70 24.50 20.10
C GLU A 232 -16.34 23.35 20.88
N MET A 233 -16.20 22.12 20.40
CA MET A 233 -16.68 20.91 21.06
C MET A 233 -16.14 20.76 22.47
N LYS A 234 -14.84 21.06 22.67
CA LYS A 234 -14.16 21.03 23.97
C LYS A 234 -14.67 22.13 24.90
N ALA A 235 -14.95 23.33 24.37
CA ALA A 235 -15.52 24.44 25.12
C ALA A 235 -16.94 24.11 25.64
N ASP A 236 -17.72 23.37 24.86
CA ASP A 236 -19.05 22.85 25.24
C ASP A 236 -18.98 21.65 26.21
N GLY A 237 -17.78 21.22 26.62
CA GLY A 237 -17.58 20.06 27.51
C GLY A 237 -17.85 18.71 26.84
N ILE A 238 -17.91 18.68 25.51
CA ILE A 238 -18.12 17.45 24.72
C ILE A 238 -16.77 16.91 24.27
N HIS A 239 -16.61 15.59 24.28
CA HIS A 239 -15.35 14.94 23.90
C HIS A 239 -15.52 14.10 22.62
N VAL A 240 -14.45 13.95 21.87
CA VAL A 240 -14.38 13.03 20.73
C VAL A 240 -14.59 11.62 21.25
N ASP A 241 -15.55 10.90 20.67
CA ASP A 241 -15.79 9.51 21.05
C ASP A 241 -14.74 8.56 20.46
N ILE A 242 -14.59 7.40 21.09
CA ILE A 242 -13.57 6.43 20.71
C ILE A 242 -13.81 5.80 19.33
N ASP A 243 -15.07 5.74 18.83
CA ASP A 243 -15.37 5.24 17.48
C ASP A 243 -14.98 6.28 16.42
N THR A 244 -15.24 7.56 16.70
CA THR A 244 -14.77 8.69 15.88
C THR A 244 -13.26 8.74 15.77
N TYR A 245 -12.58 8.68 16.92
CA TYR A 245 -11.11 8.58 16.96
C TYR A 245 -10.57 7.46 16.07
N VAL A 246 -11.08 6.23 16.24
CA VAL A 246 -10.56 5.08 15.48
C VAL A 246 -10.78 5.22 13.98
N LYS A 247 -11.93 5.78 13.58
CA LYS A 247 -12.23 6.01 12.16
C LYS A 247 -11.29 7.07 11.57
N LEU A 248 -11.12 8.19 12.26
CA LEU A 248 -10.26 9.29 11.83
C LEU A 248 -8.78 8.92 11.86
N SER A 249 -8.30 8.30 12.93
CA SER A 249 -6.92 7.85 13.04
C SER A 249 -6.54 6.90 11.89
N ARG A 250 -7.40 5.95 11.54
CA ARG A 250 -7.19 5.07 10.37
C ARG A 250 -7.21 5.84 9.05
N GLN A 251 -8.11 6.81 8.91
CA GLN A 251 -8.21 7.63 7.72
C GLN A 251 -6.97 8.49 7.53
N PHE A 252 -6.51 9.18 8.56
CA PHE A 252 -5.30 10.00 8.55
C PHE A 252 -4.06 9.18 8.23
N GLN A 253 -3.89 8.03 8.91
CA GLN A 253 -2.79 7.10 8.63
C GLN A 253 -2.81 6.58 7.19
N LYS A 254 -3.99 6.28 6.62
CA LYS A 254 -4.13 5.81 5.24
C LYS A 254 -3.78 6.89 4.21
N ARG A 255 -4.10 8.16 4.52
CA ARG A 255 -3.83 9.32 3.67
C ARG A 255 -2.45 9.95 3.92
N HIS A 256 -1.62 9.35 4.78
CA HIS A 256 -0.32 9.88 5.17
C HIS A 256 -0.35 11.24 5.91
N MET A 257 -1.48 11.62 6.47
CA MET A 257 -1.65 12.78 7.34
C MET A 257 -1.19 12.43 8.76
N LEU A 258 0.14 12.26 8.92
CA LEU A 258 0.70 11.69 10.16
C LEU A 258 0.75 12.71 11.29
N THR A 259 0.92 13.98 10.99
CA THR A 259 0.88 15.08 11.98
C THR A 259 -0.50 15.14 12.63
N GLU A 260 -1.56 15.16 11.84
CA GLU A 260 -2.95 15.19 12.29
C GLU A 260 -3.32 13.91 13.07
N ALA A 261 -2.78 12.77 12.64
CA ALA A 261 -2.96 11.52 13.36
C ALA A 261 -2.33 11.54 14.77
N VAL A 262 -1.14 12.17 14.91
CA VAL A 262 -0.45 12.33 16.18
C VAL A 262 -1.18 13.34 17.06
N GLU A 263 -1.58 14.50 16.53
CA GLU A 263 -2.35 15.51 17.26
C GLU A 263 -3.69 14.95 17.78
N LEU A 264 -4.39 14.19 16.95
CA LEU A 264 -5.61 13.50 17.36
C LEU A 264 -5.34 12.45 18.45
N TYR A 265 -4.21 11.72 18.36
CA TYR A 265 -3.81 10.79 19.39
C TYR A 265 -3.50 11.50 20.72
N GLU A 266 -2.77 12.62 20.70
CA GLU A 266 -2.46 13.43 21.87
C GLU A 266 -3.74 13.97 22.53
N LEU A 267 -4.66 14.51 21.73
CA LEU A 267 -5.97 14.98 22.19
C LEU A 267 -6.72 13.90 22.97
N MET A 268 -6.74 12.68 22.42
CA MET A 268 -7.41 11.57 23.07
C MET A 268 -6.68 11.05 24.31
N MET A 269 -5.34 11.07 24.31
CA MET A 269 -4.53 10.69 25.47
C MET A 269 -4.67 11.69 26.62
N ASP A 270 -4.95 12.95 26.35
CA ASP A 270 -5.24 13.97 27.37
C ASP A 270 -6.71 13.93 27.83
N GLY A 271 -7.59 13.36 27.00
CA GLY A 271 -9.02 13.27 27.27
C GLY A 271 -9.40 12.11 28.21
N PRO A 272 -10.71 11.99 28.52
CA PRO A 272 -11.22 10.92 29.40
C PRO A 272 -11.24 9.54 28.71
N TYR A 273 -11.36 9.50 27.39
CA TYR A 273 -11.52 8.25 26.59
C TYR A 273 -10.21 7.89 25.89
N LYS A 274 -9.31 7.25 26.63
CA LYS A 274 -7.98 6.96 26.12
C LYS A 274 -7.99 5.88 25.03
N PRO A 275 -7.19 6.03 23.95
CA PRO A 275 -6.91 4.99 22.98
C PRO A 275 -6.42 3.69 23.61
N SER A 276 -6.50 2.60 22.87
CA SER A 276 -6.00 1.31 23.36
C SER A 276 -4.47 1.32 23.45
N LYS A 277 -3.90 0.42 24.28
CA LYS A 277 -2.43 0.23 24.36
C LYS A 277 -1.78 -0.10 23.01
N GLN A 278 -2.54 -0.56 22.04
CA GLN A 278 -2.02 -0.92 20.71
C GLN A 278 -2.00 0.27 19.74
N ASP A 279 -2.78 1.31 19.98
CA ASP A 279 -2.90 2.44 19.05
C ASP A 279 -1.58 3.24 18.95
N GLY A 280 -0.88 3.47 20.07
CA GLY A 280 0.42 4.14 20.09
C GLY A 280 1.49 3.40 19.29
N PRO A 281 1.78 2.11 19.58
CA PRO A 281 2.72 1.31 18.80
C PRO A 281 2.39 1.24 17.30
N VAL A 282 1.10 1.10 16.95
CA VAL A 282 0.66 1.09 15.55
C VAL A 282 0.97 2.42 14.87
N LEU A 283 0.73 3.54 15.55
CA LEU A 283 1.01 4.88 15.01
C LEU A 283 2.52 5.11 14.86
N ILE A 284 3.33 4.77 15.86
CA ILE A 284 4.80 4.82 15.81
C ILE A 284 5.32 4.00 14.62
N ARG A 285 4.84 2.76 14.49
CA ARG A 285 5.20 1.90 13.37
C ARG A 285 4.83 2.52 12.03
N ARG A 286 3.68 3.19 11.93
CA ARG A 286 3.25 3.84 10.68
C ARG A 286 4.15 5.00 10.31
N ILE A 287 4.56 5.83 11.27
CA ILE A 287 5.52 6.92 11.08
C ILE A 287 6.88 6.33 10.66
N ALA A 288 7.36 5.30 11.37
CA ALA A 288 8.64 4.66 11.10
C ALA A 288 8.74 3.92 9.75
N LEU A 289 7.62 3.62 9.10
CA LEU A 289 7.58 3.00 7.77
C LEU A 289 7.76 3.99 6.62
N GLY A 290 7.74 5.29 6.87
CA GLY A 290 7.98 6.32 5.87
C GLY A 290 9.42 6.28 5.33
N PRO A 291 9.66 6.87 4.16
CA PRO A 291 11.01 6.94 3.56
C PRO A 291 11.98 7.81 4.39
N SER A 292 11.45 8.80 5.09
CA SER A 292 12.17 9.66 6.05
C SER A 292 11.26 9.89 7.26
N PRO A 293 11.30 9.00 8.27
CA PRO A 293 10.45 9.10 9.43
C PRO A 293 10.69 10.38 10.23
N ASP A 294 9.62 11.09 10.58
CA ASP A 294 9.71 12.23 11.48
C ASP A 294 9.88 11.74 12.93
N LEU A 295 11.07 11.92 13.46
CA LEU A 295 11.42 11.50 14.83
C LEU A 295 10.69 12.32 15.90
N GLU A 296 10.39 13.59 15.64
CA GLU A 296 9.63 14.40 16.60
C GLU A 296 8.21 13.85 16.78
N LEU A 297 7.56 13.48 15.69
CA LEU A 297 6.25 12.82 15.76
C LEU A 297 6.33 11.48 16.53
N VAL A 298 7.39 10.69 16.30
CA VAL A 298 7.60 9.45 17.06
C VAL A 298 7.72 9.74 18.55
N TYR A 299 8.58 10.71 18.94
CA TYR A 299 8.79 11.05 20.35
C TYR A 299 7.56 11.68 20.99
N ARG A 300 6.75 12.45 20.26
CA ARG A 300 5.46 12.97 20.74
C ARG A 300 4.54 11.82 21.15
N VAL A 301 4.37 10.81 20.27
CA VAL A 301 3.54 9.63 20.58
C VAL A 301 4.10 8.86 21.78
N VAL A 302 5.43 8.65 21.84
CA VAL A 302 6.11 7.93 22.94
C VAL A 302 5.89 8.65 24.26
N ARG A 303 6.10 9.97 24.33
CA ARG A 303 5.87 10.76 25.54
C ARG A 303 4.44 10.61 26.09
N LYS A 304 3.43 10.69 25.21
CA LYS A 304 2.03 10.51 25.62
C LYS A 304 1.74 9.06 26.02
N PHE A 305 2.36 8.09 25.34
CA PHE A 305 2.19 6.67 25.69
C PHE A 305 2.75 6.37 27.09
N GLU A 306 3.99 6.81 27.37
CA GLU A 306 4.66 6.62 28.67
C GLU A 306 3.92 7.29 29.82
N ALA A 307 3.38 8.49 29.62
CA ALA A 307 2.63 9.22 30.65
C ALA A 307 1.37 8.49 31.13
N VAL A 308 0.80 7.59 30.31
CA VAL A 308 -0.43 6.88 30.65
C VAL A 308 -0.19 5.43 31.03
N TRP A 309 0.77 4.77 30.37
CA TRP A 309 0.95 3.31 30.49
C TRP A 309 2.15 2.89 31.35
N GLU A 310 2.94 3.84 31.88
CA GLU A 310 4.05 3.67 32.83
C GLU A 310 5.22 2.80 32.36
N PHE A 311 5.09 2.04 31.26
CA PHE A 311 6.12 1.16 30.71
C PHE A 311 6.04 1.10 29.19
N LYS A 312 7.18 0.89 28.54
CA LYS A 312 7.25 0.65 27.10
C LYS A 312 6.97 -0.81 26.80
N THR A 313 6.22 -1.04 25.73
CA THR A 313 6.07 -2.39 25.16
C THR A 313 7.19 -2.62 24.16
N LYS A 314 7.49 -3.91 23.86
CA LYS A 314 8.43 -4.28 22.81
C LYS A 314 8.12 -3.56 21.49
N ASP A 315 6.85 -3.49 21.09
CA ASP A 315 6.42 -2.83 19.85
C ASP A 315 6.77 -1.33 19.80
N VAL A 316 6.83 -0.64 20.96
CA VAL A 316 7.26 0.77 21.03
C VAL A 316 8.76 0.88 20.79
N PHE A 317 9.57 0.00 21.43
CA PHE A 317 11.01 -0.04 21.21
C PHE A 317 11.35 -0.35 19.74
N ASP A 318 10.72 -1.36 19.16
CA ASP A 318 10.90 -1.74 17.75
C ASP A 318 10.54 -0.59 16.79
N GLY A 319 9.49 0.17 17.11
CA GLY A 319 9.10 1.35 16.33
C GLY A 319 10.10 2.49 16.40
N ILE A 320 10.61 2.82 17.60
CA ILE A 320 11.64 3.85 17.80
C ILE A 320 12.93 3.42 17.10
N HIS A 321 13.39 2.19 17.35
CA HIS A 321 14.60 1.64 16.75
C HIS A 321 14.53 1.73 15.22
N ARG A 322 13.40 1.33 14.63
CA ARG A 322 13.18 1.42 13.19
C ARG A 322 13.24 2.84 12.67
N ALA A 323 12.62 3.80 13.36
CA ALA A 323 12.64 5.20 12.96
C ALA A 323 14.07 5.77 12.99
N LEU A 324 14.83 5.43 14.02
CA LEU A 324 16.23 5.85 14.17
C LEU A 324 17.12 5.25 13.07
N THR A 325 17.01 3.94 12.81
CA THR A 325 17.79 3.27 11.76
C THR A 325 17.45 3.81 10.36
N SER A 326 16.17 4.11 10.09
CA SER A 326 15.75 4.70 8.82
C SER A 326 16.29 6.13 8.62
N ASN A 327 16.53 6.86 9.71
CA ASN A 327 17.14 8.20 9.70
C ASN A 327 18.68 8.18 9.82
N GLY A 328 19.32 7.02 9.82
CA GLY A 328 20.77 6.90 9.93
C GLY A 328 21.35 7.20 11.31
N ARG A 329 20.51 7.28 12.36
CA ARG A 329 20.93 7.54 13.75
C ARG A 329 21.26 6.21 14.46
N PHE A 330 22.30 5.51 13.99
CA PHE A 330 22.61 4.15 14.41
C PHE A 330 23.09 4.05 15.87
N ASP A 331 23.82 5.03 16.35
CA ASP A 331 24.34 5.05 17.74
C ASP A 331 23.17 5.14 18.74
N GLU A 332 22.18 5.96 18.43
CA GLU A 332 20.95 6.04 19.23
C GLU A 332 20.08 4.78 19.08
N ALA A 333 20.04 4.18 17.89
CA ALA A 333 19.36 2.91 17.70
C ALA A 333 19.99 1.79 18.55
N ALA A 334 21.33 1.73 18.62
CA ALA A 334 22.04 0.79 19.49
C ALA A 334 21.74 1.05 20.97
N GLU A 335 21.61 2.31 21.39
CA GLU A 335 21.23 2.66 22.77
C GLU A 335 19.79 2.22 23.09
N ILE A 336 18.86 2.34 22.13
CA ILE A 336 17.50 1.83 22.29
C ILE A 336 17.49 0.31 22.49
N VAL A 337 18.35 -0.44 21.78
CA VAL A 337 18.49 -1.89 21.97
C VAL A 337 18.99 -2.22 23.38
N LYS A 338 19.95 -1.47 23.91
CA LYS A 338 20.43 -1.65 25.30
C LYS A 338 19.33 -1.35 26.32
N ARG A 339 18.59 -0.28 26.13
CA ARG A 339 17.46 0.07 27.01
C ARG A 339 16.36 -0.98 26.96
N MET A 340 16.05 -1.49 25.75
CA MET A 340 15.10 -2.58 25.54
C MET A 340 15.48 -3.81 26.37
N LYS A 341 16.76 -4.22 26.32
CA LYS A 341 17.30 -5.32 27.16
C LYS A 341 17.19 -5.02 28.65
N GLY A 342 17.53 -3.80 29.07
CA GLY A 342 17.44 -3.34 30.46
C GLY A 342 16.01 -3.36 31.02
N GLU A 343 14.99 -3.16 30.19
CA GLU A 343 13.57 -3.26 30.55
C GLU A 343 13.01 -4.69 30.40
N GLY A 344 13.87 -5.69 30.14
CA GLY A 344 13.47 -7.12 30.07
C GLY A 344 12.88 -7.56 28.74
N HIS A 345 12.99 -6.74 27.71
CA HIS A 345 12.57 -7.10 26.35
C HIS A 345 13.75 -7.59 25.52
N GLN A 346 13.66 -8.78 24.95
CA GLN A 346 14.71 -9.31 24.08
C GLN A 346 14.55 -8.78 22.65
N PRO A 347 15.63 -8.22 22.04
CA PRO A 347 15.69 -7.95 20.62
C PRO A 347 15.44 -9.23 19.83
N ASP A 348 14.84 -9.13 18.66
CA ASP A 348 14.58 -10.27 17.80
C ASP A 348 15.24 -10.09 16.42
N ASN A 349 15.06 -11.08 15.56
CA ASN A 349 15.57 -11.05 14.20
C ASN A 349 15.17 -9.79 13.44
N ILE A 350 13.98 -9.22 13.71
CA ILE A 350 13.50 -8.01 13.02
C ILE A 350 14.33 -6.80 13.46
N THR A 351 14.60 -6.67 14.75
CA THR A 351 15.39 -5.56 15.32
C THR A 351 16.80 -5.55 14.72
N TYR A 352 17.51 -6.69 14.76
CA TYR A 352 18.86 -6.80 14.22
C TYR A 352 18.88 -6.64 12.69
N SER A 353 17.93 -7.25 11.96
CA SER A 353 17.85 -7.12 10.50
C SER A 353 17.65 -5.66 10.05
N GLN A 354 16.86 -4.87 10.79
CA GLN A 354 16.68 -3.45 10.51
C GLN A 354 17.97 -2.65 10.71
N LEU A 355 18.72 -2.94 11.78
CA LEU A 355 20.00 -2.31 12.06
C LEU A 355 21.02 -2.64 10.98
N ILE A 356 21.19 -3.93 10.66
CA ILE A 356 22.08 -4.41 9.62
C ILE A 356 21.76 -3.76 8.27
N PHE A 357 20.47 -3.76 7.89
CA PHE A 357 20.04 -3.12 6.64
C PHE A 357 20.37 -1.63 6.59
N GLY A 358 20.08 -0.91 7.67
CA GLY A 358 20.37 0.52 7.77
C GLY A 358 21.88 0.80 7.66
N LEU A 359 22.69 0.04 8.37
CA LEU A 359 24.16 0.15 8.34
C LEU A 359 24.72 -0.16 6.95
N CYS A 360 24.22 -1.21 6.29
CA CYS A 360 24.61 -1.53 4.90
C CYS A 360 24.26 -0.39 3.93
N LYS A 361 23.06 0.17 4.05
CA LYS A 361 22.64 1.31 3.24
C LYS A 361 23.49 2.57 3.44
N ALA A 362 24.06 2.72 4.64
CA ALA A 362 24.97 3.81 4.99
C ALA A 362 26.45 3.48 4.70
N ASN A 363 26.74 2.34 4.07
CA ASN A 363 28.09 1.83 3.81
C ASN A 363 28.94 1.63 5.08
N ARG A 364 28.30 1.40 6.24
CA ARG A 364 28.97 1.09 7.54
C ARG A 364 29.09 -0.43 7.74
N PHE A 365 29.79 -1.12 6.83
CA PHE A 365 29.81 -2.57 6.74
C PHE A 365 30.44 -3.28 7.94
N ASP A 366 31.51 -2.71 8.52
CA ASP A 366 32.17 -3.28 9.71
C ASP A 366 31.22 -3.31 10.91
N GLU A 367 30.35 -2.33 11.03
CA GLU A 367 29.35 -2.27 12.08
C GLU A 367 28.15 -3.19 11.76
N ALA A 368 27.79 -3.32 10.49
CA ALA A 368 26.77 -4.29 10.07
C ALA A 368 27.23 -5.74 10.39
N ARG A 369 28.54 -6.03 10.20
CA ARG A 369 29.11 -7.32 10.58
C ARG A 369 29.06 -7.54 12.10
N LYS A 370 29.46 -6.54 12.89
CA LYS A 370 29.38 -6.61 14.36
C LYS A 370 27.95 -6.84 14.83
N ALA A 371 26.97 -6.17 14.22
CA ALA A 371 25.56 -6.36 14.55
C ALA A 371 25.07 -7.78 14.22
N LEU A 372 25.59 -8.40 13.14
CA LEU A 372 25.31 -9.79 12.81
C LEU A 372 25.93 -10.75 13.84
N ASP A 373 27.19 -10.52 14.23
CA ASP A 373 27.88 -11.32 15.26
C ASP A 373 27.19 -11.21 16.63
N GLU A 374 26.72 -10.00 17.01
CA GLU A 374 25.93 -9.80 18.22
C GLU A 374 24.58 -10.54 18.15
N MET A 375 23.91 -10.50 17.00
CA MET A 375 22.67 -11.23 16.76
C MET A 375 22.82 -12.72 17.04
N GLU A 376 23.90 -13.33 16.53
CA GLU A 376 24.20 -14.74 16.73
C GLU A 376 24.62 -15.05 18.19
N ALA A 377 25.42 -14.19 18.81
CA ALA A 377 25.83 -14.32 20.21
C ALA A 377 24.65 -14.29 21.19
N GLU A 378 23.60 -13.55 20.87
CA GLU A 378 22.35 -13.47 21.65
C GLU A 378 21.38 -14.64 21.35
N GLY A 379 21.80 -15.60 20.52
CA GLY A 379 20.98 -16.76 20.16
C GLY A 379 19.90 -16.47 19.12
N CYS A 380 19.90 -15.29 18.50
CA CYS A 380 19.06 -14.97 17.34
C CYS A 380 19.72 -15.56 16.09
N VAL A 381 19.00 -16.43 15.38
CA VAL A 381 19.49 -17.00 14.13
C VAL A 381 19.19 -16.05 12.97
N PRO A 382 20.20 -15.53 12.25
CA PRO A 382 19.99 -14.72 11.07
C PRO A 382 19.18 -15.50 10.02
N ASP A 383 18.08 -14.90 9.57
CA ASP A 383 17.25 -15.48 8.53
C ASP A 383 17.78 -15.14 7.12
N LEU A 384 17.24 -15.80 6.11
CA LEU A 384 17.60 -15.54 4.71
C LEU A 384 17.50 -14.06 4.34
N LYS A 385 16.52 -13.35 4.92
CA LYS A 385 16.33 -11.93 4.64
C LYS A 385 17.45 -11.07 5.18
N THR A 386 17.96 -11.37 6.37
CA THR A 386 19.11 -10.68 6.97
C THR A 386 20.36 -10.85 6.11
N TRP A 387 20.64 -12.08 5.67
CA TRP A 387 21.75 -12.37 4.75
C TRP A 387 21.59 -11.67 3.40
N THR A 388 20.38 -11.72 2.83
CA THR A 388 20.08 -11.02 1.57
C THR A 388 20.33 -9.51 1.67
N MET A 389 19.98 -8.88 2.80
CA MET A 389 20.22 -7.46 3.03
C MET A 389 21.70 -7.10 3.12
N LEU A 390 22.49 -7.93 3.83
CA LEU A 390 23.93 -7.75 3.93
C LEU A 390 24.61 -7.90 2.56
N ILE A 391 24.28 -8.96 1.85
CA ILE A 391 24.77 -9.22 0.48
C ILE A 391 24.37 -8.09 -0.47
N GLN A 392 23.12 -7.63 -0.41
CA GLN A 392 22.64 -6.51 -1.22
C GLN A 392 23.40 -5.21 -0.93
N GLY A 393 23.71 -4.95 0.35
CA GLY A 393 24.49 -3.79 0.75
C GLY A 393 25.87 -3.78 0.11
N HIS A 394 26.61 -4.92 0.21
CA HIS A 394 27.91 -5.07 -0.40
C HIS A 394 27.88 -5.01 -1.94
N CYS A 395 26.85 -5.61 -2.58
CA CYS A 395 26.64 -5.48 -4.03
C CYS A 395 26.43 -4.00 -4.45
N ALA A 396 25.63 -3.26 -3.68
CA ALA A 396 25.37 -1.85 -3.96
C ALA A 396 26.61 -0.95 -3.78
N ALA A 397 27.53 -1.35 -2.92
CA ALA A 397 28.82 -0.67 -2.72
C ALA A 397 29.91 -1.07 -3.72
N GLY A 398 29.63 -2.01 -4.63
CA GLY A 398 30.64 -2.55 -5.55
C GLY A 398 31.60 -3.56 -4.90
N GLU A 399 31.33 -4.00 -3.67
CA GLU A 399 32.17 -4.98 -2.95
C GLU A 399 31.70 -6.42 -3.20
N VAL A 400 31.61 -6.82 -4.47
CA VAL A 400 30.98 -8.08 -4.89
C VAL A 400 31.71 -9.31 -4.36
N GLU A 401 33.02 -9.25 -4.15
CA GLU A 401 33.80 -10.35 -3.56
C GLU A 401 33.34 -10.63 -2.11
N LYS A 402 33.09 -9.58 -1.32
CA LYS A 402 32.55 -9.74 0.03
C LYS A 402 31.12 -10.27 0.00
N ALA A 403 30.31 -9.82 -0.96
CA ALA A 403 28.96 -10.34 -1.15
C ALA A 403 28.97 -11.85 -1.42
N LEU A 404 29.90 -12.34 -2.25
CA LEU A 404 30.11 -13.78 -2.50
C LEU A 404 30.58 -14.54 -1.25
N GLN A 405 31.44 -13.93 -0.42
CA GLN A 405 31.88 -14.54 0.86
C GLN A 405 30.68 -14.72 1.80
N TYR A 406 29.83 -13.70 1.95
CA TYR A 406 28.61 -13.80 2.76
C TYR A 406 27.60 -14.79 2.20
N PHE A 407 27.50 -14.90 0.87
CA PHE A 407 26.68 -15.92 0.23
C PHE A 407 27.19 -17.34 0.60
N THR A 408 28.49 -17.55 0.56
CA THR A 408 29.11 -18.84 0.94
C THR A 408 28.86 -19.14 2.42
N GLU A 409 29.10 -18.19 3.32
CA GLU A 409 28.82 -18.33 4.76
C GLU A 409 27.35 -18.69 5.04
N MET A 410 26.43 -18.05 4.33
CA MET A 410 24.99 -18.35 4.42
C MET A 410 24.68 -19.80 4.01
N VAL A 411 25.28 -20.27 2.92
CA VAL A 411 25.10 -21.66 2.43
C VAL A 411 25.70 -22.67 3.39
N GLU A 412 26.86 -22.38 3.98
CA GLU A 412 27.52 -23.22 5.00
C GLU A 412 26.64 -23.35 6.26
N LYS A 413 25.82 -22.35 6.55
CA LYS A 413 24.79 -22.38 7.63
C LYS A 413 23.50 -23.09 7.22
N ASN A 414 23.49 -23.80 6.09
CA ASN A 414 22.35 -24.55 5.52
C ASN A 414 21.12 -23.68 5.20
N LEU A 415 21.32 -22.43 4.83
CA LEU A 415 20.27 -21.58 4.31
C LEU A 415 20.22 -21.66 2.78
N GLU A 416 19.07 -22.01 2.25
CA GLU A 416 18.85 -22.08 0.80
C GLU A 416 18.55 -20.68 0.24
N ALA A 417 19.19 -20.36 -0.90
CA ALA A 417 18.92 -19.13 -1.61
C ALA A 417 17.51 -19.13 -2.23
N ASP A 418 16.88 -17.96 -2.27
CA ASP A 418 15.61 -17.75 -2.95
C ASP A 418 15.79 -16.90 -4.23
N ALA A 419 14.67 -16.68 -4.94
CA ALA A 419 14.67 -15.87 -6.15
C ALA A 419 15.07 -14.39 -5.91
N ALA A 420 14.85 -13.87 -4.69
CA ALA A 420 15.22 -12.51 -4.34
C ALA A 420 16.74 -12.38 -4.20
N LEU A 421 17.37 -13.31 -3.50
CA LEU A 421 18.81 -13.35 -3.35
C LEU A 421 19.51 -13.58 -4.70
N LEU A 422 18.98 -14.47 -5.54
CA LEU A 422 19.48 -14.66 -6.90
C LEU A 422 19.43 -13.36 -7.71
N ASP A 423 18.33 -12.61 -7.64
CA ASP A 423 18.18 -11.33 -8.34
C ASP A 423 19.21 -10.29 -7.85
N VAL A 424 19.44 -10.24 -6.54
CA VAL A 424 20.45 -9.34 -5.92
C VAL A 424 21.85 -9.68 -6.41
N MET A 425 22.23 -10.96 -6.37
CA MET A 425 23.56 -11.40 -6.77
C MET A 425 23.82 -11.19 -8.27
N VAL A 426 22.86 -11.55 -9.11
CA VAL A 426 22.94 -11.32 -10.57
C VAL A 426 23.13 -9.84 -10.87
N LYS A 427 22.33 -8.97 -10.27
CA LYS A 427 22.45 -7.51 -10.47
C LYS A 427 23.75 -6.96 -9.93
N GLY A 428 24.19 -7.42 -8.75
CA GLY A 428 25.48 -7.03 -8.17
C GLY A 428 26.66 -7.37 -9.07
N LEU A 429 26.74 -8.62 -9.54
CA LEU A 429 27.78 -9.08 -10.47
C LEU A 429 27.75 -8.33 -11.79
N CYS A 430 26.55 -8.06 -12.35
CA CYS A 430 26.41 -7.28 -13.57
C CYS A 430 26.86 -5.82 -13.39
N SER A 431 26.54 -5.21 -12.24
CA SER A 431 26.96 -3.83 -11.94
C SER A 431 28.48 -3.67 -11.79
N ASP A 432 29.17 -4.73 -11.39
CA ASP A 432 30.64 -4.81 -11.30
C ASP A 432 31.28 -5.28 -12.63
N ASP A 433 30.51 -5.26 -13.73
CA ASP A 433 30.89 -5.70 -15.08
C ASP A 433 31.39 -7.17 -15.17
N LYS A 434 31.08 -7.99 -14.15
CA LYS A 434 31.40 -9.43 -14.07
C LYS A 434 30.31 -10.28 -14.70
N ILE A 435 29.98 -10.01 -15.98
CA ILE A 435 28.82 -10.61 -16.67
C ILE A 435 28.97 -12.13 -16.79
N ASP A 436 30.20 -12.64 -17.04
CA ASP A 436 30.46 -14.07 -17.14
C ASP A 436 30.24 -14.81 -15.82
N ALA A 437 30.69 -14.21 -14.73
CA ALA A 437 30.45 -14.74 -13.40
C ALA A 437 28.96 -14.72 -13.05
N SER A 438 28.25 -13.64 -13.42
CA SER A 438 26.81 -13.53 -13.25
C SER A 438 26.04 -14.60 -14.01
N TYR A 439 26.44 -14.87 -15.26
CA TYR A 439 25.84 -15.92 -16.07
C TYR A 439 26.10 -17.32 -15.49
N ALA A 440 27.35 -17.61 -15.11
CA ALA A 440 27.70 -18.88 -14.51
C ALA A 440 26.96 -19.13 -13.19
N PHE A 441 26.91 -18.12 -12.32
CA PHE A 441 26.17 -18.16 -11.06
C PHE A 441 24.66 -18.39 -11.30
N PHE A 442 24.07 -17.65 -12.25
CA PHE A 442 22.67 -17.82 -12.60
C PHE A 442 22.35 -19.23 -13.08
N VAL A 443 23.13 -19.77 -14.00
CA VAL A 443 22.94 -21.13 -14.55
C VAL A 443 23.09 -22.18 -13.46
N GLU A 444 24.08 -22.04 -12.59
CA GLU A 444 24.32 -22.97 -11.47
C GLU A 444 23.11 -22.99 -10.51
N MET A 445 22.62 -21.83 -10.10
CA MET A 445 21.47 -21.73 -9.19
C MET A 445 20.17 -22.25 -9.83
N VAL A 446 20.00 -22.04 -11.12
CA VAL A 446 18.79 -22.45 -11.84
C VAL A 446 18.80 -23.95 -12.15
N ASP A 447 19.93 -24.48 -12.64
CA ASP A 447 20.00 -25.85 -13.16
C ASP A 447 20.43 -26.86 -12.08
N LYS A 448 21.35 -26.51 -11.18
CA LYS A 448 21.81 -27.42 -10.13
C LYS A 448 20.99 -27.29 -8.83
N ALA A 449 20.72 -26.07 -8.39
CA ALA A 449 19.91 -25.83 -7.19
C ALA A 449 18.40 -25.81 -7.48
N ASN A 450 17.97 -25.99 -8.73
CA ASN A 450 16.58 -25.99 -9.19
C ASN A 450 15.77 -24.76 -8.73
N LEU A 451 16.43 -23.63 -8.60
CA LEU A 451 15.80 -22.39 -8.19
C LEU A 451 14.95 -21.80 -9.31
N SER A 452 13.80 -21.22 -8.97
CA SER A 452 12.88 -20.59 -9.93
C SER A 452 13.10 -19.08 -9.95
N PRO A 453 13.85 -18.52 -10.91
CA PRO A 453 14.15 -17.08 -10.97
C PRO A 453 12.90 -16.26 -11.28
N TRP A 454 12.94 -14.98 -11.00
CA TRP A 454 11.93 -14.04 -11.50
C TRP A 454 12.10 -13.75 -12.99
N GLN A 455 10.99 -13.45 -13.67
CA GLN A 455 11.05 -13.02 -15.08
C GLN A 455 11.94 -11.78 -15.26
N GLY A 456 11.93 -10.87 -14.29
CA GLY A 456 12.77 -9.67 -14.28
C GLY A 456 14.26 -9.99 -14.29
N THR A 457 14.69 -11.00 -13.52
CA THR A 457 16.07 -11.45 -13.45
C THR A 457 16.55 -12.02 -14.79
N TYR A 458 15.73 -12.86 -15.45
CA TYR A 458 16.02 -13.32 -16.81
C TYR A 458 16.19 -12.15 -17.79
N LYS A 459 15.28 -11.18 -17.77
CA LYS A 459 15.34 -10.01 -18.67
C LYS A 459 16.60 -9.19 -18.43
N HIS A 460 16.96 -9.01 -17.17
CA HIS A 460 18.14 -8.22 -16.80
C HIS A 460 19.42 -8.88 -17.32
N ILE A 461 19.64 -10.15 -16.99
CA ILE A 461 20.87 -10.87 -17.40
C ILE A 461 20.96 -11.04 -18.92
N ILE A 462 19.84 -11.29 -19.61
CA ILE A 462 19.81 -11.35 -21.06
C ILE A 462 20.20 -9.99 -21.66
N GLY A 463 19.69 -8.88 -21.11
CA GLY A 463 20.07 -7.53 -21.53
C GLY A 463 21.57 -7.27 -21.42
N GLU A 464 22.16 -7.65 -20.29
CA GLU A 464 23.59 -7.49 -20.05
C GLU A 464 24.46 -8.40 -20.95
N LEU A 465 24.06 -9.65 -21.18
CA LEU A 465 24.73 -10.55 -22.13
C LEU A 465 24.71 -9.96 -23.56
N LEU A 466 23.59 -9.41 -23.99
CA LEU A 466 23.50 -8.75 -25.30
C LEU A 466 24.36 -7.48 -25.36
N ARG A 467 24.46 -6.72 -24.26
CA ARG A 467 25.33 -5.55 -24.16
C ARG A 467 26.81 -5.92 -24.44
N VAL A 468 27.26 -7.08 -23.90
CA VAL A 468 28.64 -7.59 -24.14
C VAL A 468 28.74 -8.52 -25.34
N LYS A 469 27.75 -8.54 -26.23
CA LYS A 469 27.69 -9.31 -27.49
C LYS A 469 27.73 -10.83 -27.33
N LYS A 470 27.23 -11.37 -26.21
CA LYS A 470 27.12 -12.82 -25.91
C LYS A 470 25.73 -13.32 -26.29
N LEU A 471 25.48 -13.38 -27.59
CA LEU A 471 24.15 -13.70 -28.13
C LEU A 471 23.76 -15.18 -27.87
N GLU A 472 24.72 -16.11 -27.95
CA GLU A 472 24.42 -17.53 -27.77
C GLU A 472 23.94 -17.86 -26.35
N GLU A 473 24.62 -17.29 -25.35
CA GLU A 473 24.26 -17.41 -23.93
C GLU A 473 22.89 -16.78 -23.68
N ALA A 474 22.63 -15.60 -24.24
CA ALA A 474 21.34 -14.92 -24.15
C ALA A 474 20.20 -15.74 -24.75
N LEU A 475 20.42 -16.38 -25.92
CA LEU A 475 19.48 -17.31 -26.55
C LEU A 475 19.28 -18.57 -25.71
N GLY A 476 20.34 -19.06 -25.06
CA GLY A 476 20.28 -20.16 -24.09
C GLY A 476 19.32 -19.85 -22.94
N LEU A 477 19.44 -18.67 -22.34
CA LEU A 477 18.54 -18.23 -21.27
C LEU A 477 17.11 -18.01 -21.75
N LEU A 478 16.89 -17.51 -22.96
CA LEU A 478 15.55 -17.39 -23.53
C LEU A 478 14.88 -18.76 -23.70
N ARG A 479 15.66 -19.81 -24.08
CA ARG A 479 15.18 -21.20 -24.16
C ARG A 479 14.88 -21.78 -22.77
N SER A 480 15.74 -21.53 -21.77
CA SER A 480 15.54 -21.92 -20.36
C SER A 480 14.27 -21.28 -19.80
N MET A 481 14.09 -20.00 -20.04
CA MET A 481 12.89 -19.24 -19.63
C MET A 481 11.60 -19.86 -20.19
N LYS A 482 11.62 -20.24 -21.49
CA LYS A 482 10.52 -20.92 -22.14
C LYS A 482 10.25 -22.30 -21.54
N ALA A 483 11.28 -23.10 -21.28
CA ALA A 483 11.15 -24.42 -20.67
C ALA A 483 10.47 -24.35 -19.29
N ARG A 484 10.67 -23.25 -18.56
CA ARG A 484 10.05 -22.95 -17.25
C ARG A 484 8.68 -22.24 -17.37
N LYS A 485 8.07 -22.19 -18.56
CA LYS A 485 6.75 -21.62 -18.85
C LYS A 485 6.63 -20.11 -18.63
N PHE A 486 7.70 -19.37 -18.63
CA PHE A 486 7.65 -17.91 -18.68
C PHE A 486 7.28 -17.43 -20.10
N PRO A 487 6.51 -16.33 -20.22
CA PRO A 487 6.22 -15.78 -21.53
C PRO A 487 7.51 -15.26 -22.19
N PRO A 488 7.79 -15.67 -23.43
CA PRO A 488 8.95 -15.17 -24.15
C PRO A 488 8.78 -13.68 -24.46
N PHE A 489 9.89 -12.95 -24.51
CA PHE A 489 9.90 -11.53 -24.88
C PHE A 489 10.85 -11.30 -26.06
N ALA A 490 10.55 -10.30 -26.87
CA ALA A 490 11.30 -10.03 -28.09
C ALA A 490 12.47 -9.06 -27.87
N ASP A 491 12.19 -7.92 -27.23
CA ASP A 491 13.22 -6.90 -26.99
C ASP A 491 14.21 -7.34 -25.88
N PRO A 492 15.53 -7.07 -26.04
CA PRO A 492 16.21 -6.27 -27.07
C PRO A 492 16.84 -7.09 -28.24
N PHE A 493 16.51 -8.39 -28.39
CA PHE A 493 17.14 -9.28 -29.37
C PHE A 493 17.10 -8.77 -30.83
N PRO A 494 15.95 -8.32 -31.39
CA PRO A 494 15.90 -7.92 -32.79
C PRO A 494 16.88 -6.80 -33.11
N THR A 495 16.98 -5.80 -32.24
CA THR A 495 17.90 -4.68 -32.39
C THR A 495 19.36 -5.12 -32.31
N HIS A 496 19.68 -6.00 -31.36
CA HIS A 496 21.03 -6.54 -31.22
C HIS A 496 21.43 -7.36 -32.44
N ILE A 497 20.55 -8.29 -32.89
CA ILE A 497 20.80 -9.18 -34.04
C ILE A 497 20.93 -8.33 -35.32
N ALA A 498 20.10 -7.33 -35.53
CA ALA A 498 20.19 -6.46 -36.69
C ALA A 498 21.52 -5.70 -36.73
N LYS A 499 22.08 -5.34 -35.59
CA LYS A 499 23.30 -4.55 -35.48
C LYS A 499 24.58 -5.39 -35.53
N TYR A 500 24.59 -6.54 -34.85
CA TYR A 500 25.79 -7.34 -34.61
C TYR A 500 25.68 -8.82 -35.03
N GLY A 501 24.47 -9.32 -35.20
CA GLY A 501 24.21 -10.74 -35.47
C GLY A 501 24.17 -11.07 -36.95
N THR A 502 24.01 -12.37 -37.23
CA THR A 502 23.87 -12.95 -38.56
C THR A 502 22.40 -13.27 -38.90
N PHE A 503 22.18 -13.63 -40.15
CA PHE A 503 20.88 -14.18 -40.58
C PHE A 503 20.47 -15.44 -39.79
N ASP A 504 21.43 -16.32 -39.50
CA ASP A 504 21.16 -17.53 -38.72
C ASP A 504 20.78 -17.23 -37.27
N ASP A 505 21.35 -16.18 -36.67
CA ASP A 505 20.97 -15.71 -35.34
C ASP A 505 19.52 -15.25 -35.29
N ALA A 506 19.05 -14.54 -36.33
CA ALA A 506 17.64 -14.16 -36.45
C ALA A 506 16.74 -15.38 -36.52
N ARG A 507 17.15 -16.44 -37.24
CA ARG A 507 16.40 -17.70 -37.30
C ARG A 507 16.38 -18.44 -35.97
N GLN A 508 17.50 -18.51 -35.27
CA GLN A 508 17.59 -19.13 -33.95
C GLN A 508 16.74 -18.39 -32.92
N PHE A 509 16.76 -17.08 -32.93
CA PHE A 509 15.90 -16.25 -32.08
C PHE A 509 14.42 -16.51 -32.35
N LEU A 510 14.00 -16.44 -33.60
CA LEU A 510 12.60 -16.74 -33.98
C LEU A 510 12.19 -18.16 -33.58
N LYS A 511 13.09 -19.15 -33.72
CA LYS A 511 12.86 -20.51 -33.24
C LYS A 511 12.74 -20.60 -31.72
N ALA A 512 13.50 -19.80 -30.97
CA ALA A 512 13.42 -19.71 -29.50
C ALA A 512 12.08 -19.12 -29.04
N LEU A 513 11.48 -18.21 -29.80
CA LEU A 513 10.17 -17.63 -29.53
C LEU A 513 8.97 -18.53 -29.83
N THR A 514 9.15 -19.66 -30.58
CA THR A 514 8.03 -20.55 -30.90
C THR A 514 7.44 -21.22 -29.67
N VAL A 515 6.11 -21.13 -29.49
CA VAL A 515 5.37 -21.78 -28.42
C VAL A 515 4.55 -22.94 -28.99
N ASN A 516 4.60 -24.14 -28.38
CA ASN A 516 3.80 -25.30 -28.70
C ASN A 516 3.88 -25.74 -30.18
N ASN A 517 5.07 -25.79 -30.77
CA ASN A 517 5.31 -26.13 -32.17
C ASN A 517 4.54 -25.25 -33.20
N LYS A 518 3.99 -24.13 -32.78
CA LYS A 518 3.43 -23.11 -33.68
C LYS A 518 4.53 -22.11 -34.04
N TYR A 519 4.37 -21.53 -35.24
CA TYR A 519 5.30 -20.49 -35.70
C TYR A 519 5.30 -19.26 -34.74
N PRO A 520 6.43 -18.48 -34.66
CA PRO A 520 6.45 -17.21 -33.93
C PRO A 520 5.31 -16.30 -34.41
N SER A 521 4.86 -15.42 -33.52
CA SER A 521 3.80 -14.46 -33.87
C SER A 521 4.24 -13.52 -35.01
N PRO A 522 3.31 -13.02 -35.85
CA PRO A 522 3.62 -11.99 -36.84
C PRO A 522 4.34 -10.78 -36.27
N THR A 523 4.01 -10.40 -35.05
CA THR A 523 4.67 -9.31 -34.32
C THR A 523 6.16 -9.56 -34.08
N ALA A 524 6.57 -10.78 -33.77
CA ALA A 524 7.98 -11.12 -33.61
C ALA A 524 8.77 -10.95 -34.91
N TYR A 525 8.20 -11.38 -36.04
CA TYR A 525 8.78 -11.16 -37.36
C TYR A 525 8.84 -9.68 -37.73
N LEU A 526 7.75 -8.91 -37.41
CA LEU A 526 7.72 -7.46 -37.67
C LEU A 526 8.83 -6.72 -36.92
N HIS A 527 9.09 -7.08 -35.66
CA HIS A 527 10.18 -6.49 -34.90
C HIS A 527 11.55 -6.77 -35.54
N VAL A 528 11.79 -8.00 -35.98
CA VAL A 528 13.05 -8.36 -36.65
C VAL A 528 13.18 -7.63 -37.98
N PHE A 529 12.15 -7.62 -38.84
CA PHE A 529 12.16 -6.89 -40.11
C PHE A 529 12.41 -5.41 -39.91
N LYS A 530 11.68 -4.79 -38.97
CA LYS A 530 11.83 -3.38 -38.64
C LYS A 530 13.27 -3.05 -38.21
N SER A 531 13.86 -3.88 -37.37
CA SER A 531 15.24 -3.70 -36.90
C SER A 531 16.26 -3.84 -38.05
N PHE A 532 16.10 -4.85 -38.93
CA PHE A 532 16.95 -4.98 -40.12
C PHE A 532 16.84 -3.80 -41.09
N PHE A 533 15.63 -3.30 -41.34
CA PHE A 533 15.44 -2.12 -42.19
C PHE A 533 16.02 -0.85 -41.57
N THR A 534 15.94 -0.70 -40.24
CA THR A 534 16.53 0.44 -39.53
C THR A 534 18.06 0.45 -39.64
N GLU A 535 18.69 -0.72 -39.61
CA GLU A 535 20.16 -0.88 -39.77
C GLU A 535 20.59 -0.97 -41.27
N GLY A 536 19.66 -0.79 -42.20
CA GLY A 536 19.98 -0.82 -43.65
C GLY A 536 20.24 -2.18 -44.24
N ARG A 537 19.97 -3.28 -43.54
CA ARG A 537 20.22 -4.67 -43.93
C ARG A 537 19.07 -5.23 -44.77
N TYR A 538 18.76 -4.61 -45.89
CA TYR A 538 17.60 -4.89 -46.74
C TYR A 538 17.67 -6.29 -47.38
N SER A 539 18.86 -6.75 -47.81
CA SER A 539 19.03 -8.07 -48.43
C SER A 539 18.70 -9.20 -47.47
N GLU A 540 19.18 -9.12 -46.26
CA GLU A 540 18.94 -10.14 -45.21
C GLU A 540 17.48 -10.12 -44.74
N ALA A 541 16.84 -8.95 -44.67
CA ALA A 541 15.40 -8.86 -44.44
C ALA A 541 14.60 -9.54 -45.57
N GLN A 542 15.02 -9.38 -46.83
CA GLN A 542 14.39 -10.09 -47.96
C GLN A 542 14.59 -11.60 -47.88
N ASP A 543 15.80 -12.06 -47.56
CA ASP A 543 16.10 -13.50 -47.39
C ASP A 543 15.25 -14.11 -46.27
N LEU A 544 15.09 -13.39 -45.15
CA LEU A 544 14.22 -13.79 -44.07
C LEU A 544 12.76 -13.85 -44.49
N LEU A 545 12.28 -12.89 -45.29
CA LEU A 545 10.92 -12.87 -45.85
C LEU A 545 10.67 -14.06 -46.76
N TYR A 546 11.62 -14.44 -47.64
CA TYR A 546 11.49 -15.62 -48.50
C TYR A 546 11.44 -16.94 -47.72
N LYS A 547 12.17 -17.02 -46.61
CA LYS A 547 12.25 -18.24 -45.77
C LYS A 547 11.18 -18.30 -44.68
N CYS A 548 10.44 -17.20 -44.41
CA CYS A 548 9.39 -17.20 -43.41
C CYS A 548 8.13 -17.98 -43.90
N PRO A 549 7.29 -18.48 -42.97
CA PRO A 549 6.04 -19.17 -43.32
C PRO A 549 5.10 -18.30 -44.16
N PHE A 550 4.35 -18.95 -45.05
CA PHE A 550 3.46 -18.30 -46.01
C PHE A 550 2.44 -17.34 -45.37
N HIS A 551 1.85 -17.73 -44.21
CA HIS A 551 0.87 -16.92 -43.50
C HIS A 551 1.50 -15.65 -42.89
N ILE A 552 2.81 -15.66 -42.53
CA ILE A 552 3.54 -14.49 -42.09
C ILE A 552 3.83 -13.58 -43.28
N ARG A 553 4.28 -14.16 -44.41
CA ARG A 553 4.61 -13.42 -45.62
C ARG A 553 3.42 -12.64 -46.17
N LYS A 554 2.21 -13.18 -46.03
CA LYS A 554 0.96 -12.54 -46.46
C LYS A 554 0.26 -11.71 -45.37
N HIS A 555 0.85 -11.60 -44.21
CA HIS A 555 0.26 -10.79 -43.14
C HIS A 555 0.24 -9.31 -43.55
N PRO A 556 -0.90 -8.60 -43.43
CA PRO A 556 -1.03 -7.20 -43.86
C PRO A 556 0.08 -6.28 -43.36
N ASP A 557 0.37 -6.32 -42.08
CA ASP A 557 1.39 -5.45 -41.48
C ASP A 557 2.81 -5.76 -41.98
N VAL A 558 3.11 -7.03 -42.28
CA VAL A 558 4.40 -7.44 -42.83
C VAL A 558 4.54 -6.95 -44.27
N THR A 559 3.50 -7.12 -45.09
CA THR A 559 3.49 -6.66 -46.50
C THR A 559 3.58 -5.15 -46.58
N GLU A 560 2.88 -4.42 -45.72
CA GLU A 560 2.93 -2.96 -45.65
C GLU A 560 4.32 -2.44 -45.19
N LEU A 561 4.88 -3.04 -44.15
CA LEU A 561 6.21 -2.68 -43.65
C LEU A 561 7.28 -2.87 -44.73
N VAL A 562 7.27 -4.04 -45.41
CA VAL A 562 8.24 -4.36 -46.44
C VAL A 562 8.08 -3.43 -47.66
N ALA A 563 6.85 -3.14 -48.08
CA ALA A 563 6.61 -2.21 -49.19
C ALA A 563 7.13 -0.83 -48.90
N ARG A 564 6.86 -0.28 -47.69
CA ARG A 564 7.39 1.04 -47.27
C ARG A 564 8.90 1.06 -47.20
N ALA A 565 9.52 -0.01 -46.70
CA ALA A 565 10.98 -0.09 -46.59
C ALA A 565 11.65 -0.15 -47.95
N MET A 566 11.09 -0.91 -48.92
CA MET A 566 11.61 -0.99 -50.30
C MET A 566 11.47 0.34 -51.08
N ASP A 567 10.33 1.01 -50.92
CA ASP A 567 10.12 2.34 -51.47
C ASP A 567 11.16 3.35 -50.93
N PHE A 568 11.41 3.31 -49.63
CA PHE A 568 12.41 4.15 -49.00
C PHE A 568 13.84 3.88 -49.53
N GLN A 569 14.19 2.58 -49.68
CA GLN A 569 15.49 2.18 -50.23
C GLN A 569 15.66 2.65 -51.69
N GLN A 570 14.61 2.53 -52.53
CA GLN A 570 14.63 2.99 -53.90
C GLN A 570 14.83 4.50 -53.96
N ARG A 571 14.14 5.29 -53.15
CA ARG A 571 14.30 6.74 -53.06
C ARG A 571 15.69 7.14 -52.61
N GLN A 572 16.28 6.43 -51.66
CA GLN A 572 17.66 6.67 -51.20
C GLN A 572 18.66 6.39 -52.33
N ARG A 573 18.54 5.25 -53.02
CA ARG A 573 19.39 4.91 -54.18
C ARG A 573 19.27 5.94 -55.30
N ALA A 574 18.06 6.40 -55.60
CA ALA A 574 17.82 7.42 -56.62
C ALA A 574 18.48 8.79 -56.24
N LYS A 575 18.42 9.14 -54.95
CA LYS A 575 19.12 10.37 -54.46
C LYS A 575 20.63 10.23 -54.57
N THR A 576 21.21 9.12 -54.20
CA THR A 576 22.66 8.88 -54.27
C THR A 576 23.15 8.89 -55.72
N VAL A 577 22.39 8.32 -56.67
CA VAL A 577 22.69 8.39 -58.09
C VAL A 577 22.60 9.81 -58.60
N ALA A 578 21.57 10.57 -58.23
CA ALA A 578 21.42 11.97 -58.62
C ALA A 578 22.54 12.87 -58.04
N GLU A 579 23.00 12.57 -56.84
CA GLU A 579 24.14 13.28 -56.21
C GLU A 579 25.48 12.90 -56.88
N CYS A 580 25.64 11.65 -57.34
CA CYS A 580 26.79 11.22 -58.13
C CYS A 580 26.80 11.83 -59.57
N ASP A 581 25.63 11.87 -60.23
CA ASP A 581 25.52 12.55 -61.55
C ASP A 581 25.70 14.05 -61.43
N GLY A 582 25.19 14.69 -60.35
CA GLY A 582 25.44 16.10 -60.08
C GLY A 582 26.91 16.44 -59.76
N SER A 583 27.69 15.45 -59.31
CA SER A 583 29.14 15.64 -59.05
C SER A 583 30.00 15.52 -60.33
N LEU A 584 29.47 14.95 -61.41
CA LEU A 584 30.14 14.91 -62.70
C LEU A 584 29.94 16.19 -63.51
N ASP A 585 28.91 16.99 -63.25
CA ASP A 585 28.59 18.25 -63.95
C ASP A 585 29.56 19.38 -63.62
N TRP A 586 30.48 19.24 -62.66
CA TRP A 586 31.55 20.20 -62.40
C TRP A 586 32.79 19.95 -63.29
N MET A 587 32.97 18.73 -63.83
CA MET A 587 34.09 18.43 -64.75
C MET A 587 33.90 19.07 -66.12
N ASP A 588 32.65 19.32 -66.56
CA ASP A 588 32.38 19.99 -67.84
C ASP A 588 32.49 21.53 -67.79
N ARG A 589 32.82 22.15 -66.68
CA ARG A 589 33.02 23.62 -66.54
C ARG A 589 34.46 24.08 -66.59
N PHE A 590 35.45 23.22 -66.90
CA PHE A 590 36.79 23.66 -67.15
C PHE A 590 37.05 23.72 -68.67
N PRO A 591 37.37 24.91 -69.27
CA PRO A 591 37.66 24.96 -70.66
C PRO A 591 38.99 24.21 -70.93
N ALA A 592 38.96 23.38 -71.98
CA ALA A 592 40.11 22.62 -72.48
C ALA A 592 41.29 23.62 -72.84
N GLY A 593 42.21 23.81 -71.89
CA GLY A 593 43.32 24.70 -72.11
C GLY A 593 44.24 24.93 -70.93
N SER A 594 44.73 23.87 -70.26
CA SER A 594 45.91 23.97 -69.36
C SER A 594 46.41 22.62 -68.90
N VAL A 595 46.73 21.74 -69.86
CA VAL A 595 47.57 20.56 -69.61
C VAL A 595 48.86 20.81 -70.41
N GLN A 596 49.67 21.74 -69.96
CA GLN A 596 51.09 21.86 -70.31
C GLN A 596 51.73 22.71 -69.23
N ALA A 597 52.14 22.16 -68.15
CA ALA A 597 53.25 22.55 -67.27
C ALA A 597 53.15 21.79 -65.94
N LEU A 598 53.69 20.60 -65.88
CA LEU A 598 54.26 19.97 -64.67
C LEU A 598 54.99 18.69 -65.12
N HIS A 599 56.01 18.88 -65.96
CA HIS A 599 57.17 18.02 -66.05
C HIS A 599 58.38 18.95 -66.04
N ALA A 600 58.90 19.21 -64.89
CA ALA A 600 60.28 19.52 -64.55
C ALA A 600 60.47 19.29 -63.04
#